data_333fa80b4b9454eecbb6d25504d8fb43
#
_entry.id   333fa80b4b9454eecbb6d25504d8fb43
#
_cell.length_a   1.000
_cell.length_b   1.000
_cell.length_c   1.000
_cell.angle_alpha   90.00
_cell.angle_beta   90.00
_cell.angle_gamma   90.00
#
_symmetry.space_group_name_H-M   'P 1'
#
loop_
_entity.id
_entity.type
_entity.pdbx_description
1 polymer ?
#
loop_
_entity_poly.entity_id
_entity_poly.type
_entity_poly.pdbx_seq_one_letter_code
_entity_poly.pdbx_strand_id
1 'polypeptide(L)'
;MADHFLHGVEVVEIDNGPRPIRTVRSSVIGLVGTAPDADEHSFPLNTPVLIAGSRLEAAKLGATGTLPMAIDGIFDQAGALVVVIRVAEGATEAETQTRVLGGVDEAGQYLGLQALLAAQSVTKVTPRILIAPGFTHQRPTDPDDNTRQLANPVV
;
A
#
# COMPACT_ATOMS: atom_id res chain seq x y z
N MET A 1 -27.08 -56.47 -17.10
CA MET A 1 -26.99 -55.00 -17.02
C MET A 1 -28.37 -54.52 -16.69
N ALA A 2 -28.56 -53.88 -15.54
CA ALA A 2 -29.85 -53.31 -15.17
C ALA A 2 -29.93 -51.88 -15.76
N ASP A 3 -30.83 -51.74 -16.71
CA ASP A 3 -31.11 -50.39 -17.22
C ASP A 3 -31.82 -49.60 -16.13
N HIS A 4 -31.13 -48.61 -15.60
CA HIS A 4 -31.70 -47.60 -14.69
C HIS A 4 -32.61 -46.67 -15.50
N PHE A 5 -33.90 -46.89 -15.44
CA PHE A 5 -34.90 -46.00 -16.04
C PHE A 5 -35.21 -44.88 -15.05
N LEU A 6 -34.57 -43.71 -15.27
CA LEU A 6 -34.79 -42.57 -14.40
C LEU A 6 -35.95 -41.68 -14.89
N HIS A 7 -36.96 -41.53 -14.07
CA HIS A 7 -38.04 -40.55 -14.28
C HIS A 7 -37.75 -39.31 -13.41
N GLY A 8 -37.33 -38.22 -14.04
CA GLY A 8 -37.12 -36.98 -13.33
C GLY A 8 -35.85 -36.24 -13.77
N VAL A 9 -35.40 -35.31 -12.92
CA VAL A 9 -34.16 -34.56 -13.11
C VAL A 9 -33.06 -35.26 -12.32
N GLU A 10 -32.01 -35.71 -13.02
CA GLU A 10 -30.83 -36.23 -12.39
C GLU A 10 -29.81 -35.06 -12.21
N VAL A 11 -29.41 -34.81 -10.99
CA VAL A 11 -28.33 -33.86 -10.68
C VAL A 11 -27.05 -34.65 -10.42
N VAL A 12 -26.11 -34.61 -11.36
CA VAL A 12 -24.80 -35.20 -11.20
C VAL A 12 -23.85 -34.12 -10.71
N GLU A 13 -23.41 -34.22 -9.47
CA GLU A 13 -22.36 -33.35 -8.91
C GLU A 13 -20.98 -33.86 -9.36
N ILE A 14 -20.33 -33.12 -10.25
CA ILE A 14 -18.97 -33.44 -10.71
C ILE A 14 -17.98 -32.75 -9.78
N ASP A 15 -17.44 -33.47 -8.82
CA ASP A 15 -16.48 -32.97 -7.82
C ASP A 15 -15.03 -33.02 -8.28
N ASN A 16 -14.76 -33.47 -9.51
CA ASN A 16 -13.41 -33.65 -10.07
C ASN A 16 -12.85 -32.41 -10.79
N GLY A 17 -13.57 -31.30 -10.79
CA GLY A 17 -13.10 -30.05 -11.36
C GLY A 17 -12.06 -29.35 -10.48
N PRO A 18 -11.01 -28.73 -11.06
CA PRO A 18 -10.12 -27.89 -10.28
C PRO A 18 -10.94 -26.74 -9.71
N ARG A 19 -11.17 -26.78 -8.39
CA ARG A 19 -11.78 -25.64 -7.67
C ARG A 19 -10.75 -24.52 -7.62
N PRO A 20 -10.90 -23.42 -8.35
CA PRO A 20 -9.98 -22.30 -8.22
C PRO A 20 -10.17 -21.71 -6.82
N ILE A 21 -9.30 -22.07 -5.89
CA ILE A 21 -9.19 -21.41 -4.60
C ILE A 21 -8.69 -20.01 -4.90
N ARG A 22 -9.60 -19.06 -5.00
CA ARG A 22 -9.25 -17.64 -5.05
C ARG A 22 -8.88 -17.23 -3.63
N THR A 23 -7.59 -17.29 -3.32
CA THR A 23 -7.08 -16.62 -2.13
C THR A 23 -7.33 -15.13 -2.30
N VAL A 24 -8.21 -14.60 -1.47
CA VAL A 24 -8.40 -13.15 -1.40
C VAL A 24 -7.06 -12.57 -0.95
N ARG A 25 -6.43 -11.75 -1.79
CA ARG A 25 -5.20 -11.03 -1.45
C ARG A 25 -5.55 -9.89 -0.48
N SER A 26 -5.93 -10.24 0.74
CA SER A 26 -6.33 -9.30 1.80
C SER A 26 -5.13 -8.65 2.47
N SER A 27 -3.92 -9.19 2.27
CA SER A 27 -2.69 -8.77 2.93
C SER A 27 -1.79 -7.86 2.06
N VAL A 28 -2.35 -7.15 1.09
CA VAL A 28 -1.59 -6.17 0.32
C VAL A 28 -1.49 -4.88 1.11
N ILE A 29 -0.26 -4.48 1.38
CA ILE A 29 0.05 -3.29 2.18
C ILE A 29 0.37 -2.13 1.23
N GLY A 30 -0.25 -0.98 1.45
CA GLY A 30 0.11 0.31 0.86
C GLY A 30 0.94 1.10 1.86
N LEU A 31 2.16 1.41 1.50
CA LEU A 31 3.12 2.10 2.35
C LEU A 31 3.49 3.44 1.73
N VAL A 32 3.29 4.53 2.46
CA VAL A 32 3.65 5.89 2.02
C VAL A 32 4.65 6.49 2.99
N GLY A 33 5.74 7.04 2.47
CA GLY A 33 6.76 7.63 3.33
C GLY A 33 7.96 8.17 2.56
N THR A 34 9.01 8.50 3.30
CA THR A 34 10.24 9.07 2.78
C THR A 34 11.33 8.01 2.62
N ALA A 35 12.13 8.18 1.61
CA ALA A 35 13.36 7.42 1.37
C ALA A 35 14.30 8.29 0.51
N PRO A 36 15.04 9.23 1.14
CA PRO A 36 15.88 10.16 0.40
C PRO A 36 17.01 9.49 -0.39
N ASP A 37 17.55 8.38 0.11
CA ASP A 37 18.63 7.62 -0.55
C ASP A 37 18.11 6.60 -1.58
N ALA A 38 16.82 6.57 -1.87
CA ALA A 38 16.26 5.60 -2.80
C ALA A 38 16.74 5.84 -4.23
N ASP A 39 16.95 4.74 -4.96
CA ASP A 39 17.18 4.79 -6.39
C ASP A 39 15.94 5.37 -7.11
N GLU A 40 16.09 6.56 -7.68
CA GLU A 40 15.00 7.29 -8.33
C GLU A 40 14.41 6.56 -9.54
N HIS A 41 15.21 5.74 -10.20
CA HIS A 41 14.73 4.95 -11.32
C HIS A 41 13.83 3.79 -10.88
N SER A 42 14.18 3.14 -9.78
CA SER A 42 13.40 2.04 -9.21
C SER A 42 12.20 2.54 -8.39
N PHE A 43 12.34 3.68 -7.72
CA PHE A 43 11.33 4.29 -6.86
C PHE A 43 11.13 5.78 -7.20
N PRO A 44 10.48 6.10 -8.32
CA PRO A 44 10.15 7.49 -8.64
C PRO A 44 9.19 8.08 -7.61
N LEU A 45 9.25 9.40 -7.42
CA LEU A 45 8.37 10.11 -6.48
C LEU A 45 6.90 9.97 -6.87
N ASN A 46 6.04 9.83 -5.87
CA ASN A 46 4.58 9.76 -6.01
C ASN A 46 4.06 8.68 -6.98
N THR A 47 4.88 7.69 -7.29
CA THR A 47 4.51 6.62 -8.21
C THR A 47 4.38 5.30 -7.45
N PRO A 48 3.28 4.55 -7.62
CA PRO A 48 3.12 3.26 -6.99
C PRO A 48 4.12 2.24 -7.53
N VAL A 49 4.92 1.65 -6.66
CA VAL A 49 5.87 0.57 -6.98
C VAL A 49 5.53 -0.66 -6.14
N LEU A 50 5.44 -1.82 -6.79
CA LEU A 50 5.16 -3.08 -6.11
C LEU A 50 6.45 -3.78 -5.71
N ILE A 51 6.58 -4.13 -4.42
CA ILE A 51 7.61 -5.03 -3.90
C ILE A 51 6.92 -6.34 -3.49
N ALA A 52 7.31 -7.43 -4.14
CA ALA A 52 6.70 -8.74 -3.94
C ALA A 52 7.55 -9.63 -3.00
N GLY A 53 7.79 -9.17 -1.77
CA GLY A 53 8.56 -9.93 -0.76
C GLY A 53 10.08 -9.99 -1.03
N SER A 54 10.58 -9.25 -2.01
CA SER A 54 11.99 -9.22 -2.38
C SER A 54 12.78 -8.22 -1.54
N ARG A 55 13.62 -8.72 -0.63
CA ARG A 55 14.54 -7.87 0.15
C ARG A 55 15.58 -7.17 -0.73
N LEU A 56 15.95 -7.78 -1.86
CA LEU A 56 16.89 -7.18 -2.81
C LEU A 56 16.28 -5.94 -3.50
N GLU A 57 14.99 -5.99 -3.82
CA GLU A 57 14.27 -4.83 -4.35
C GLU A 57 14.08 -3.77 -3.27
N ALA A 58 13.71 -4.19 -2.05
CA ALA A 58 13.56 -3.28 -0.92
C ALA A 58 14.85 -2.53 -0.57
N ALA A 59 16.01 -3.17 -0.70
CA ALA A 59 17.31 -2.56 -0.44
C ALA A 59 17.61 -1.33 -1.33
N LYS A 60 16.97 -1.21 -2.50
CA LYS A 60 17.10 -0.04 -3.37
C LYS A 60 16.41 1.22 -2.82
N LEU A 61 15.63 1.10 -1.74
CA LEU A 61 15.08 2.24 -0.99
C LEU A 61 16.14 2.98 -0.17
N GLY A 62 17.35 2.40 -0.06
CA GLY A 62 18.42 2.98 0.75
C GLY A 62 18.28 2.67 2.23
N ALA A 63 18.92 3.48 3.07
CA ALA A 63 19.01 3.26 4.51
C ALA A 63 18.33 4.35 5.34
N THR A 64 18.01 5.50 4.76
CA THR A 64 17.42 6.65 5.45
C THR A 64 15.96 6.87 5.08
N GLY A 65 15.23 7.56 5.97
CA GLY A 65 13.81 7.80 5.82
C GLY A 65 12.93 6.76 6.54
N THR A 66 11.64 6.84 6.33
CA THR A 66 10.65 6.01 7.04
C THR A 66 10.34 4.69 6.33
N LEU A 67 10.50 4.65 4.99
CA LEU A 67 10.17 3.48 4.18
C LEU A 67 11.09 2.28 4.41
N PRO A 68 12.44 2.41 4.41
CA PRO A 68 13.32 1.25 4.56
C PRO A 68 13.06 0.50 5.87
N MET A 69 13.02 1.22 6.99
CA MET A 69 12.78 0.64 8.31
C MET A 69 11.40 -0.05 8.40
N ALA A 70 10.38 0.54 7.80
CA ALA A 70 9.04 -0.05 7.80
C ALA A 70 8.96 -1.33 6.97
N ILE A 71 9.60 -1.38 5.80
CA ILE A 71 9.64 -2.57 4.96
C ILE A 71 10.44 -3.69 5.61
N ASP A 72 11.58 -3.38 6.22
CA ASP A 72 12.36 -4.36 6.97
C ASP A 72 11.52 -4.98 8.09
N GLY A 73 10.81 -4.14 8.88
CA GLY A 73 9.91 -4.62 9.92
C GLY A 73 8.77 -5.50 9.38
N ILE A 74 8.21 -5.20 8.21
CA ILE A 74 7.20 -6.03 7.57
C ILE A 74 7.78 -7.37 7.14
N PHE A 75 8.93 -7.35 6.44
CA PHE A 75 9.54 -8.57 5.91
C PHE A 75 10.20 -9.45 6.97
N ASP A 76 10.48 -8.92 8.15
CA ASP A 76 10.91 -9.71 9.30
C ASP A 76 9.77 -10.55 9.89
N GLN A 77 8.53 -10.10 9.73
CA GLN A 77 7.35 -10.79 10.23
C GLN A 77 6.74 -11.73 9.20
N ALA A 78 6.61 -11.29 7.95
CA ALA A 78 5.97 -12.08 6.91
C ALA A 78 6.37 -11.61 5.51
N GLY A 79 6.41 -12.54 4.55
CA GLY A 79 6.46 -12.20 3.14
C GLY A 79 5.14 -11.59 2.70
N ALA A 80 5.13 -10.32 2.37
CA ALA A 80 3.94 -9.57 1.95
C ALA A 80 4.13 -8.91 0.58
N LEU A 81 3.00 -8.63 -0.08
CA LEU A 81 2.97 -7.70 -1.21
C LEU A 81 2.84 -6.29 -0.67
N VAL A 82 3.81 -5.45 -0.97
CA VAL A 82 3.84 -4.06 -0.52
C VAL A 82 3.84 -3.13 -1.72
N VAL A 83 2.86 -2.24 -1.81
CA VAL A 83 2.86 -1.13 -2.76
C VAL A 83 3.42 0.08 -2.05
N VAL A 84 4.54 0.58 -2.55
CA VAL A 84 5.30 1.67 -1.96
C VAL A 84 5.05 2.95 -2.74
N ILE A 85 4.77 4.05 -2.03
CA ILE A 85 4.77 5.41 -2.56
C ILE A 85 5.88 6.19 -1.85
N ARG A 86 6.90 6.57 -2.60
CA ARG A 86 7.96 7.44 -2.10
C ARG A 86 7.54 8.90 -2.25
N VAL A 87 7.62 9.66 -1.18
CA VAL A 87 7.45 11.11 -1.20
C VAL A 87 8.76 11.82 -0.90
N ALA A 88 8.92 13.02 -1.42
CA ALA A 88 10.09 13.83 -1.12
C ALA A 88 10.05 14.30 0.33
N GLU A 89 11.20 14.30 1.00
CA GLU A 89 11.34 14.88 2.33
C GLU A 89 11.26 16.41 2.24
N GLY A 90 10.52 17.05 3.14
CA GLY A 90 10.43 18.50 3.28
C GLY A 90 11.57 19.04 4.15
N ALA A 91 11.75 20.35 4.15
CA ALA A 91 12.69 21.01 5.05
C ALA A 91 12.25 20.94 6.52
N THR A 92 10.94 20.73 6.74
CA THR A 92 10.34 20.56 8.06
C THR A 92 9.47 19.31 8.11
N GLU A 93 9.21 18.80 9.32
CA GLU A 93 8.29 17.68 9.53
C GLU A 93 6.88 17.99 9.01
N ALA A 94 6.39 19.21 9.22
CA ALA A 94 5.08 19.66 8.74
C ALA A 94 4.98 19.66 7.21
N GLU A 95 6.04 20.09 6.51
CA GLU A 95 6.10 20.00 5.06
C GLU A 95 6.14 18.55 4.58
N THR A 96 6.89 17.70 5.24
CA THR A 96 6.94 16.27 4.92
C THR A 96 5.57 15.63 5.13
N GLN A 97 4.89 15.95 6.23
CA GLN A 97 3.52 15.49 6.48
C GLN A 97 2.54 15.96 5.39
N THR A 98 2.64 17.21 4.95
CA THR A 98 1.84 17.73 3.84
C THR A 98 2.09 16.96 2.54
N ARG A 99 3.34 16.61 2.25
CA ARG A 99 3.69 15.79 1.08
C ARG A 99 3.21 14.36 1.20
N VAL A 100 3.21 13.79 2.41
CA VAL A 100 2.64 12.45 2.69
C VAL A 100 1.13 12.45 2.48
N LEU A 101 0.42 13.49 2.97
CA LEU A 101 -1.01 13.65 2.70
C LEU A 101 -1.27 13.75 1.19
N GLY A 102 -0.43 14.52 0.51
CA GLY A 102 -0.50 14.72 -0.91
C GLY A 102 -1.76 15.44 -1.37
N GLY A 103 -2.22 15.10 -2.55
CA GLY A 103 -3.37 15.73 -3.20
C GLY A 103 -3.38 15.38 -4.67
N VAL A 104 -3.89 16.31 -5.47
CA VAL A 104 -3.85 16.25 -6.94
C VAL A 104 -3.11 17.48 -7.42
N ASP A 105 -2.11 17.29 -8.28
CA ASP A 105 -1.39 18.41 -8.87
C ASP A 105 -2.17 19.08 -10.02
N GLU A 106 -1.62 20.15 -10.57
CA GLU A 106 -2.23 20.88 -11.68
C GLU A 106 -2.36 20.04 -12.96
N ALA A 107 -1.56 19.00 -13.09
CA ALA A 107 -1.60 18.04 -14.20
C ALA A 107 -2.61 16.89 -13.95
N GLY A 108 -3.29 16.88 -12.81
CA GLY A 108 -4.25 15.85 -12.42
C GLY A 108 -3.60 14.57 -11.89
N GLN A 109 -2.31 14.61 -11.52
CA GLN A 109 -1.62 13.46 -10.95
C GLN A 109 -1.85 13.37 -9.44
N TYR A 110 -2.03 12.15 -8.96
CA TYR A 110 -2.16 11.88 -7.53
C TYR A 110 -0.80 11.93 -6.83
N LEU A 111 -0.73 12.65 -5.71
CA LEU A 111 0.46 12.80 -4.89
C LEU A 111 0.26 12.16 -3.51
N GLY A 112 1.34 11.76 -2.86
CA GLY A 112 1.33 11.22 -1.50
C GLY A 112 0.39 10.03 -1.32
N LEU A 113 -0.42 10.04 -0.27
CA LEU A 113 -1.42 8.99 0.01
C LEU A 113 -2.41 8.78 -1.13
N GLN A 114 -2.78 9.86 -1.83
CA GLN A 114 -3.72 9.76 -2.95
C GLN A 114 -3.13 9.00 -4.15
N ALA A 115 -1.80 8.92 -4.28
CA ALA A 115 -1.16 8.11 -5.31
C ALA A 115 -1.49 6.61 -5.18
N LEU A 116 -1.91 6.13 -4.00
CA LEU A 116 -2.39 4.76 -3.81
C LEU A 116 -3.67 4.46 -4.60
N LEU A 117 -4.46 5.47 -4.98
CA LEU A 117 -5.64 5.29 -5.85
C LEU A 117 -5.24 4.81 -7.24
N ALA A 118 -4.04 5.20 -7.70
CA ALA A 118 -3.48 4.72 -8.96
C ALA A 118 -2.81 3.34 -8.87
N ALA A 119 -2.67 2.76 -7.67
CA ALA A 119 -1.97 1.50 -7.48
C ALA A 119 -2.53 0.36 -8.35
N GLN A 120 -3.84 0.22 -8.43
CA GLN A 120 -4.49 -0.82 -9.23
C GLN A 120 -4.16 -0.70 -10.73
N SER A 121 -4.12 0.50 -11.26
CA SER A 121 -3.82 0.71 -12.69
C SER A 121 -2.35 0.47 -13.02
N VAL A 122 -1.45 0.87 -12.12
CA VAL A 122 0.01 0.77 -12.31
C VAL A 122 0.53 -0.62 -11.94
N THR A 123 0.20 -1.12 -10.74
CA THR A 123 0.78 -2.36 -10.19
C THR A 123 -0.11 -3.59 -10.35
N LYS A 124 -1.34 -3.42 -10.83
CA LYS A 124 -2.38 -4.48 -10.92
C LYS A 124 -2.78 -5.08 -9.57
N VAL A 125 -2.46 -4.37 -8.48
CA VAL A 125 -2.74 -4.80 -7.10
C VAL A 125 -3.40 -3.66 -6.35
N THR A 126 -4.43 -3.97 -5.54
CA THR A 126 -5.11 -2.99 -4.70
C THR A 126 -4.67 -3.15 -3.25
N PRO A 127 -4.02 -2.15 -2.64
CA PRO A 127 -3.71 -2.17 -1.22
C PRO A 127 -5.00 -2.21 -0.38
N ARG A 128 -4.94 -2.95 0.73
CA ARG A 128 -6.05 -3.06 1.69
C ARG A 128 -5.68 -2.59 3.08
N ILE A 129 -4.39 -2.57 3.38
CA ILE A 129 -3.83 -2.06 4.62
C ILE A 129 -3.01 -0.85 4.23
N LEU A 130 -3.33 0.32 4.75
CA LEU A 130 -2.61 1.56 4.46
C LEU A 130 -1.80 1.98 5.68
N ILE A 131 -0.52 2.30 5.47
CA ILE A 131 0.41 2.66 6.52
C ILE A 131 1.23 3.87 6.08
N ALA A 132 1.34 4.87 6.92
CA ALA A 132 2.25 6.00 6.77
C ALA A 132 3.17 6.07 8.01
N PRO A 133 4.28 5.32 8.02
CA PRO A 133 5.13 5.19 9.21
C PRO A 133 5.77 6.52 9.58
N GLY A 134 5.70 6.86 10.87
CA GLY A 134 6.22 8.12 11.40
C GLY A 134 5.25 9.31 11.31
N PHE A 135 4.13 9.21 10.58
CA PHE A 135 3.23 10.34 10.33
C PHE A 135 1.83 10.21 10.94
N THR A 136 1.58 9.18 11.74
CA THR A 136 0.24 8.90 12.29
C THR A 136 0.07 9.33 13.75
N HIS A 137 1.15 9.74 14.42
CA HIS A 137 1.13 10.10 15.84
C HIS A 137 1.07 11.59 16.11
N GLN A 138 1.40 12.44 15.13
CA GLN A 138 1.40 13.88 15.26
C GLN A 138 -0.02 14.40 15.48
N ARG A 139 -0.14 15.33 16.39
CA ARG A 139 -1.37 16.07 16.66
C ARG A 139 -1.08 17.56 16.58
N PRO A 140 -1.40 18.22 15.48
CA PRO A 140 -1.17 19.66 15.36
C PRO A 140 -2.03 20.41 16.39
N THR A 141 -1.48 21.48 16.93
CA THR A 141 -2.21 22.37 17.83
C THR A 141 -3.19 23.20 17.01
N ASP A 142 -4.38 23.44 17.53
CA ASP A 142 -5.38 24.32 16.93
C ASP A 142 -4.80 25.74 16.87
N PRO A 143 -4.76 26.39 15.70
CA PRO A 143 -4.24 27.74 15.56
C PRO A 143 -5.04 28.78 16.33
N ASP A 144 -6.32 28.52 16.60
CA ASP A 144 -7.22 29.43 17.34
C ASP A 144 -7.27 29.12 18.84
N ASP A 145 -6.87 27.90 19.25
CA ASP A 145 -6.84 27.48 20.64
C ASP A 145 -5.61 26.62 20.94
N ASN A 146 -4.57 27.23 21.47
CA ASN A 146 -3.31 26.58 21.83
C ASN A 146 -3.43 25.44 22.87
N THR A 147 -4.58 25.28 23.51
CA THR A 147 -4.84 24.20 24.48
C THR A 147 -5.45 22.97 23.82
N ARG A 148 -5.95 23.11 22.59
CA ARG A 148 -6.63 22.06 21.85
C ARG A 148 -5.70 21.42 20.82
N GLN A 149 -5.66 20.09 20.83
CA GLN A 149 -4.99 19.33 19.77
C GLN A 149 -6.01 18.86 18.74
N LEU A 150 -5.69 19.08 17.48
CA LEU A 150 -6.49 18.60 16.35
C LEU A 150 -6.20 17.12 16.06
N ALA A 151 -7.09 16.47 15.31
CA ALA A 151 -6.83 15.13 14.81
C ALA A 151 -5.65 15.14 13.84
N ASN A 152 -4.92 14.03 13.79
CA ASN A 152 -3.89 13.87 12.78
C ASN A 152 -4.53 13.81 11.39
N PRO A 153 -4.10 14.61 10.43
CA PRO A 153 -4.70 14.63 9.09
C PRO A 153 -4.38 13.40 8.23
N VAL A 154 -3.44 12.56 8.67
CA VAL A 154 -3.04 11.32 7.96
C VAL A 154 -3.89 10.11 8.36
N VAL A 155 -4.65 10.19 9.48
CA VAL A 155 -5.42 9.06 10.04
C VAL A 155 -6.90 9.17 9.73
#